data_c644ed33c63122c9ed7b986becceb52b
#
_entry.id   c644ed33c63122c9ed7b986becceb52b
#
_cell.length_a   1.000
_cell.length_b   1.000
_cell.length_c   1.000
_cell.angle_alpha   90.00
_cell.angle_beta   90.00
_cell.angle_gamma   90.00
#
_symmetry.space_group_name_H-M   'P 1'
#
loop_
_entity.id
_entity.type
_entity.pdbx_description
1 polymer ?
#
loop_
_entity_poly.entity_id
_entity_poly.type
_entity_poly.pdbx_seq_one_letter_code
_entity_poly.pdbx_strand_id
1 'polypeptide(L)'
;PVAILDCAEAPGWHARFDCTGRRYRYRIINRRAPLTFDAGLAWRVPVALDADAMHDAAQLLVGRHDFTTFRSAQCQANSPLRTLDRLEVTRVGEEVHVIAA
;
A
#
# COMPACT_ATOMS: atom_id res chain seq x y z
N PRO A 1 11.42 11.73 -4.61
CA PRO A 1 12.39 11.51 -5.67
C PRO A 1 11.89 10.42 -6.64
N VAL A 2 11.99 10.69 -7.93
CA VAL A 2 11.59 9.77 -9.01
C VAL A 2 12.75 9.70 -10.00
N ALA A 3 13.06 8.49 -10.48
CA ALA A 3 14.02 8.26 -11.55
C ALA A 3 13.30 7.60 -12.73
N ILE A 4 13.49 8.14 -13.92
CA ILE A 4 12.99 7.54 -15.16
C ILE A 4 14.09 6.63 -15.70
N LEU A 5 13.78 5.35 -15.85
CA LEU A 5 14.72 4.35 -16.33
C LEU A 5 14.55 4.07 -17.83
N ASP A 6 13.32 4.21 -18.33
CA ASP A 6 12.99 3.96 -19.73
C ASP A 6 11.70 4.70 -20.10
N CYS A 7 11.52 4.94 -21.40
CA CYS A 7 10.34 5.58 -21.96
C CYS A 7 10.05 4.98 -23.34
N ALA A 8 8.81 4.59 -23.57
CA ALA A 8 8.35 4.07 -24.86
C ALA A 8 6.97 4.62 -25.21
N GLU A 9 6.71 4.78 -26.50
CA GLU A 9 5.38 5.10 -26.99
C GLU A 9 4.44 3.89 -26.81
N ALA A 10 3.22 4.15 -26.37
CA ALA A 10 2.15 3.16 -26.24
C ALA A 10 0.86 3.71 -26.89
N PRO A 11 0.73 3.66 -28.23
CA PRO A 11 -0.42 4.19 -28.93
C PRO A 11 -1.72 3.54 -28.46
N GLY A 12 -2.74 4.36 -28.20
CA GLY A 12 -4.04 3.90 -27.75
C GLY A 12 -4.12 3.49 -26.29
N TRP A 13 -3.02 3.54 -25.51
CA TRP A 13 -2.99 3.22 -24.10
C TRP A 13 -3.25 4.46 -23.23
N HIS A 14 -4.13 4.31 -22.22
CA HIS A 14 -4.44 5.38 -21.28
C HIS A 14 -3.96 5.01 -19.88
N ALA A 15 -3.00 5.77 -19.35
CA ALA A 15 -2.30 5.47 -18.07
C ALA A 15 -3.23 5.24 -16.87
N ARG A 16 -4.39 5.90 -16.84
CA ARG A 16 -5.35 5.79 -15.73
C ARG A 16 -6.34 4.65 -15.90
N PHE A 17 -6.84 4.43 -17.13
CA PHE A 17 -7.97 3.53 -17.39
C PHE A 17 -7.53 2.15 -17.85
N ASP A 18 -6.37 2.06 -18.52
CA ASP A 18 -5.86 0.79 -19.06
C ASP A 18 -4.87 0.10 -18.11
N CYS A 19 -4.69 0.64 -16.92
CA CYS A 19 -3.87 0.01 -15.87
C CYS A 19 -4.57 -1.25 -15.35
N THR A 20 -3.94 -2.41 -15.55
CA THR A 20 -4.49 -3.72 -15.18
C THR A 20 -4.27 -4.10 -13.71
N GLY A 21 -3.31 -3.45 -13.05
CA GLY A 21 -3.03 -3.69 -11.63
C GLY A 21 -2.17 -2.61 -11.02
N ARG A 22 -2.16 -2.55 -9.71
CA ARG A 22 -1.34 -1.64 -8.93
C ARG A 22 -0.74 -2.38 -7.75
N ARG A 23 0.50 -2.04 -7.43
CA ARG A 23 1.18 -2.55 -6.24
C ARG A 23 1.64 -1.38 -5.39
N TYR A 24 1.38 -1.47 -4.08
CA TYR A 24 1.80 -0.49 -3.09
C TYR A 24 2.65 -1.15 -2.03
N ARG A 25 3.65 -0.44 -1.56
CA ARG A 25 4.45 -0.82 -0.42
C ARG A 25 4.45 0.31 0.59
N TYR A 26 3.97 0.03 1.79
CA TYR A 26 4.05 0.93 2.93
C TYR A 26 5.17 0.47 3.86
N ARG A 27 6.01 1.41 4.27
CA ARG A 27 7.06 1.18 5.26
C ARG A 27 6.65 1.82 6.58
N ILE A 28 6.63 1.02 7.63
CA ILE A 28 6.40 1.46 9.00
C ILE A 28 7.70 1.24 9.75
N ILE A 29 8.18 2.25 10.46
CA ILE A 29 9.30 2.11 11.39
C ILE A 29 8.72 2.12 12.80
N ASN A 30 8.78 0.94 13.42
CA ASN A 30 8.18 0.66 14.71
C ASN A 30 9.22 0.82 15.82
N ARG A 31 9.44 2.06 16.24
CA ARG A 31 10.35 2.42 17.34
C ARG A 31 9.93 3.72 18.03
N ARG A 32 10.40 3.90 19.27
CA ARG A 32 10.14 5.14 20.03
C ARG A 32 10.94 6.33 19.51
N ALA A 33 12.19 6.12 19.09
CA ALA A 33 13.04 7.20 18.58
C ALA A 33 12.44 7.82 17.31
N PRO A 34 12.53 9.13 17.11
CA PRO A 34 12.11 9.81 15.88
C PRO A 34 12.84 9.27 14.64
N LEU A 35 12.22 9.51 13.48
CA LEU A 35 12.87 9.27 12.19
C LEU A 35 13.90 10.35 11.91
N THR A 36 14.98 9.95 11.24
CA THR A 36 16.02 10.83 10.73
C THR A 36 16.11 10.73 9.21
N PHE A 37 16.92 9.83 8.68
CA PHE A 37 17.07 9.63 7.22
C PHE A 37 15.79 9.16 6.53
N ASP A 38 14.92 8.43 7.23
CA ASP A 38 13.64 7.94 6.72
C ASP A 38 12.45 8.92 6.90
N ALA A 39 12.74 10.14 7.38
CA ALA A 39 11.70 11.17 7.53
C ALA A 39 11.05 11.49 6.18
N GLY A 40 9.71 11.38 6.11
CA GLY A 40 8.95 11.53 4.87
C GLY A 40 8.95 10.30 3.95
N LEU A 41 9.74 9.26 4.25
CA LEU A 41 9.81 8.02 3.47
C LEU A 41 9.17 6.82 4.17
N ALA A 42 8.89 6.94 5.46
CA ALA A 42 8.26 5.89 6.27
C ALA A 42 7.34 6.51 7.32
N TRP A 43 6.39 5.72 7.80
CA TRP A 43 5.52 6.09 8.90
C TRP A 43 6.09 5.57 10.22
N ARG A 44 6.36 6.47 11.16
CA ARG A 44 6.79 6.08 12.49
C ARG A 44 5.60 5.73 13.37
N VAL A 45 5.64 4.54 13.97
CA VAL A 45 4.70 4.10 15.00
C VAL A 45 5.48 3.78 16.27
N PRO A 46 5.33 4.57 17.34
CA PRO A 46 6.12 4.39 18.56
C PRO A 46 5.63 3.25 19.46
N VAL A 47 4.38 2.83 19.32
CA VAL A 47 3.76 1.73 20.06
C VAL A 47 4.12 0.41 19.41
N ALA A 48 4.41 -0.62 20.22
CA ALA A 48 4.70 -1.95 19.73
C ALA A 48 3.58 -2.48 18.81
N LEU A 49 3.96 -2.99 17.64
CA LEU A 49 3.06 -3.61 16.68
C LEU A 49 3.29 -5.11 16.64
N ASP A 50 2.21 -5.87 16.61
CA ASP A 50 2.22 -7.30 16.34
C ASP A 50 1.99 -7.52 14.83
N ALA A 51 3.09 -7.75 14.10
CA ALA A 51 3.03 -7.91 12.65
C ALA A 51 2.31 -9.18 12.22
N ASP A 52 2.34 -10.24 13.03
CA ASP A 52 1.66 -11.50 12.73
C ASP A 52 0.14 -11.33 12.87
N ALA A 53 -0.32 -10.70 13.96
CA ALA A 53 -1.72 -10.37 14.12
C ALA A 53 -2.23 -9.39 13.03
N MET A 54 -1.39 -8.42 12.62
CA MET A 54 -1.69 -7.53 11.50
C MET A 54 -1.82 -8.31 10.19
N HIS A 55 -0.95 -9.28 9.95
CA HIS A 55 -0.99 -10.13 8.75
C HIS A 55 -2.26 -10.97 8.73
N ASP A 56 -2.60 -11.64 9.83
CA ASP A 56 -3.81 -12.46 9.93
C ASP A 56 -5.08 -11.64 9.68
N ALA A 57 -5.17 -10.46 10.29
CA ALA A 57 -6.28 -9.55 10.04
C ALA A 57 -6.34 -9.06 8.58
N ALA A 58 -5.19 -8.83 7.95
CA ALA A 58 -5.09 -8.40 6.56
C ALA A 58 -5.66 -9.45 5.59
N GLN A 59 -5.56 -10.74 5.90
CA GLN A 59 -6.08 -11.81 5.04
C GLN A 59 -7.61 -11.74 4.87
N LEU A 60 -8.33 -11.14 5.82
CA LEU A 60 -9.78 -10.94 5.70
C LEU A 60 -10.16 -9.95 4.59
N LEU A 61 -9.22 -9.11 4.15
CA LEU A 61 -9.42 -8.11 3.11
C LEU A 61 -9.00 -8.60 1.71
N VAL A 62 -8.32 -9.74 1.64
CA VAL A 62 -7.92 -10.35 0.35
C VAL A 62 -9.16 -10.87 -0.36
N GLY A 63 -9.22 -10.65 -1.67
CA GLY A 63 -10.36 -11.01 -2.51
C GLY A 63 -11.15 -9.79 -2.97
N ARG A 64 -12.37 -10.05 -3.45
CA ARG A 64 -13.26 -9.02 -3.96
C ARG A 64 -14.23 -8.55 -2.88
N HIS A 65 -14.10 -7.29 -2.49
CA HIS A 65 -14.91 -6.68 -1.43
C HIS A 65 -15.44 -5.30 -1.82
N ASP A 66 -16.47 -4.87 -1.11
CA ASP A 66 -16.91 -3.48 -1.10
C ASP A 66 -16.06 -2.68 -0.11
N PHE A 67 -15.21 -1.81 -0.64
CA PHE A 67 -14.32 -0.95 0.15
C PHE A 67 -14.90 0.45 0.37
N THR A 68 -16.21 0.61 0.42
CA THR A 68 -16.86 1.92 0.63
C THR A 68 -16.33 2.64 1.87
N THR A 69 -16.14 1.92 2.97
CA THR A 69 -15.64 2.49 4.25
C THR A 69 -14.23 3.12 4.10
N PHE A 70 -13.42 2.60 3.18
CA PHE A 70 -12.05 3.10 2.92
C PHE A 70 -11.99 4.10 1.77
N ARG A 71 -13.12 4.42 1.16
CA ARG A 71 -13.18 5.28 0.00
C ARG A 71 -13.11 6.75 0.41
N SER A 72 -12.24 7.52 -0.27
CA SER A 72 -12.26 8.98 -0.15
C SER A 72 -13.57 9.55 -0.65
N ALA A 73 -14.09 10.58 0.02
CA ALA A 73 -15.27 11.33 -0.41
C ALA A 73 -15.12 11.94 -1.83
N GLN A 74 -13.88 12.23 -2.24
CA GLN A 74 -13.54 12.77 -3.57
C GLN A 74 -13.15 11.69 -4.59
N CYS A 75 -13.38 10.42 -4.28
CA CYS A 75 -13.03 9.34 -5.19
C CYS A 75 -13.88 9.36 -6.46
N GLN A 76 -13.24 9.51 -7.61
CA GLN A 76 -13.89 9.55 -8.93
C GLN A 76 -14.21 8.17 -9.51
N ALA A 77 -13.90 7.09 -8.81
CA ALA A 77 -14.22 5.74 -9.28
C ALA A 77 -15.72 5.47 -9.23
N ASN A 78 -16.27 4.84 -10.27
CA ASN A 78 -17.71 4.56 -10.40
C ASN A 78 -18.23 3.52 -9.40
N SER A 79 -17.37 2.66 -8.86
CA SER A 79 -17.75 1.60 -7.93
C SER A 79 -16.75 1.48 -6.79
N PRO A 80 -17.20 1.16 -5.55
CA PRO A 80 -16.33 0.84 -4.42
C PRO A 80 -15.81 -0.61 -4.46
N LEU A 81 -16.37 -1.45 -5.32
CA LEU A 81 -15.94 -2.83 -5.47
C LEU A 81 -14.52 -2.90 -6.03
N ARG A 82 -13.64 -3.57 -5.31
CA ARG A 82 -12.24 -3.81 -5.72
C ARG A 82 -11.84 -5.23 -5.37
N THR A 83 -10.89 -5.74 -6.14
CA THR A 83 -10.21 -6.98 -5.83
C THR A 83 -8.84 -6.63 -5.29
N LEU A 84 -8.52 -7.18 -4.14
CA LEU A 84 -7.20 -7.12 -3.54
C LEU A 84 -6.60 -8.52 -3.68
N ASP A 85 -5.64 -8.66 -4.59
CA ASP A 85 -5.05 -9.96 -4.90
C ASP A 85 -4.07 -10.40 -3.81
N ARG A 86 -3.46 -9.43 -3.12
CA ARG A 86 -2.45 -9.68 -2.10
C ARG A 86 -2.45 -8.57 -1.06
N LEU A 87 -2.44 -8.94 0.21
CA LEU A 87 -2.16 -8.04 1.32
C LEU A 87 -1.29 -8.77 2.33
N GLU A 88 -0.04 -8.38 2.42
CA GLU A 88 0.94 -9.02 3.30
C GLU A 88 1.53 -8.01 4.26
N VAL A 89 1.75 -8.48 5.48
CA VAL A 89 2.45 -7.72 6.51
C VAL A 89 3.63 -8.57 6.97
N THR A 90 4.83 -7.99 6.95
CA THR A 90 6.06 -8.66 7.38
C THR A 90 6.89 -7.74 8.24
N ARG A 91 7.57 -8.29 9.25
CA ARG A 91 8.51 -7.56 10.10
C ARG A 91 9.95 -7.94 9.74
N VAL A 92 10.80 -6.92 9.61
CA VAL A 92 12.26 -7.08 9.50
C VAL A 92 12.90 -6.10 10.49
N GLY A 93 13.28 -6.59 11.67
CA GLY A 93 13.80 -5.75 12.75
C GLY A 93 12.75 -4.71 13.21
N GLU A 94 13.11 -3.43 13.15
CA GLU A 94 12.22 -2.31 13.49
C GLU A 94 11.25 -1.95 12.35
N GLU A 95 11.42 -2.49 11.15
CA GLU A 95 10.55 -2.20 10.04
C GLU A 95 9.39 -3.19 9.95
N VAL A 96 8.21 -2.67 9.66
CA VAL A 96 7.04 -3.44 9.25
C VAL A 96 6.68 -3.00 7.84
N HIS A 97 6.64 -3.94 6.91
CA HIS A 97 6.28 -3.70 5.52
C HIS A 97 4.87 -4.22 5.27
N VAL A 98 4.03 -3.37 4.67
CA VAL A 98 2.71 -3.75 4.18
C VAL A 98 2.73 -3.67 2.67
N ILE A 99 2.46 -4.80 2.00
CA ILE A 99 2.41 -4.91 0.54
C ILE A 99 0.98 -5.21 0.14
N ALA A 100 0.41 -4.33 -0.70
CA ALA A 100 -0.90 -4.49 -1.28
C ALA A 100 -0.80 -4.57 -2.82
N ALA A 101 -1.51 -5.50 -3.45
CA ALA A 101 -1.61 -5.66 -4.89
C ALA A 101 -3.03 -6.05 -5.32
#